data_f120a0efa922077fcf29f90f00464e52
#
_entry.id   f120a0efa922077fcf29f90f00464e52
#
_cell.length_a   1.000
_cell.length_b   1.000
_cell.length_c   1.000
_cell.angle_alpha   90.00
_cell.angle_beta   90.00
_cell.angle_gamma   90.00
#
_symmetry.space_group_name_H-M   'P 1'
#
loop_
_entity.id
_entity.type
_entity.pdbx_description
1 polymer ?
#
loop_
_entity_poly.entity_id
_entity_poly.type
_entity_poly.pdbx_seq_one_letter_code
_entity_poly.pdbx_strand_id
1 'polypeptide(L)'
;KVFAGEYACHGSDNKKWNHFNAALVEAAFMTGIERNADVVYMATYAPLLAHVEGWQWRPDLVWFDNLNVVRSCSYYVQQLYATNKGTHVLPITMDGKVVAGKEGQKQLYASVVKDVEKKQYIVKVANLSYYSQEINIGFDKLPRKHKLGSDITCTSIHSDNNVADNSIENPDLVVPVTVSVRPEEWKDNNLRTRIGPKTFAVYTFPYND
;
A
#
# COMPACT_ATOMS: atom_id res chain seq x y z
N LYS A 1 9.41 -15.34 16.52
CA LYS A 1 8.71 -14.99 15.29
C LYS A 1 7.22 -14.86 15.57
N VAL A 2 6.56 -13.91 14.91
CA VAL A 2 5.14 -13.61 15.08
C VAL A 2 4.37 -14.03 13.83
N PHE A 3 3.24 -14.66 14.02
CA PHE A 3 2.20 -14.84 13.04
C PHE A 3 0.98 -14.04 13.51
N ALA A 4 0.66 -12.96 12.81
CA ALA A 4 -0.57 -12.19 13.02
C ALA A 4 -1.70 -12.91 12.28
N GLY A 5 -2.36 -13.85 12.98
CA GLY A 5 -3.32 -14.78 12.38
C GLY A 5 -4.60 -14.11 11.87
N GLU A 6 -4.96 -12.97 12.45
CA GLU A 6 -6.12 -12.17 12.03
C GLU A 6 -5.86 -10.69 12.23
N TYR A 7 -6.16 -9.88 11.24
CA TYR A 7 -6.26 -8.44 11.38
C TYR A 7 -7.22 -7.85 10.34
N ALA A 8 -7.86 -6.75 10.71
CA ALA A 8 -8.60 -5.86 9.83
C ALA A 8 -8.78 -4.52 10.54
N CYS A 9 -8.98 -3.45 9.79
CA CYS A 9 -9.32 -2.17 10.37
C CYS A 9 -10.80 -2.17 10.79
N HIS A 10 -11.05 -2.06 12.09
CA HIS A 10 -12.38 -1.85 12.63
C HIS A 10 -12.66 -0.34 12.67
N GLY A 11 -13.65 0.12 11.94
CA GLY A 11 -14.14 1.48 12.05
C GLY A 11 -14.87 1.71 13.39
N SER A 12 -15.14 2.97 13.68
CA SER A 12 -15.95 3.36 14.85
C SER A 12 -17.44 2.99 14.72
N ASP A 13 -17.87 2.62 13.54
CA ASP A 13 -19.25 2.30 13.18
C ASP A 13 -19.27 1.04 12.32
N ASN A 14 -19.97 0.00 12.74
CA ASN A 14 -20.07 -1.28 12.03
C ASN A 14 -20.74 -1.18 10.66
N LYS A 15 -21.44 -0.08 10.36
CA LYS A 15 -22.01 0.18 9.02
C LYS A 15 -21.00 0.74 8.03
N LYS A 16 -19.83 1.19 8.52
CA LYS A 16 -18.80 1.87 7.73
C LYS A 16 -17.48 1.09 7.64
N TRP A 17 -17.47 -0.17 7.98
CA TRP A 17 -16.30 -1.03 7.79
C TRP A 17 -16.14 -1.38 6.31
N ASN A 18 -14.94 -1.72 5.88
CA ASN A 18 -14.55 -1.95 4.49
C ASN A 18 -14.57 -0.73 3.54
N HIS A 19 -14.82 0.46 4.05
CA HIS A 19 -14.69 1.67 3.25
C HIS A 19 -13.22 2.03 3.01
N PHE A 20 -13.00 2.92 2.05
CA PHE A 20 -11.66 3.28 1.58
C PHE A 20 -10.71 3.75 2.72
N ASN A 21 -11.20 4.54 3.69
CA ASN A 21 -10.34 4.99 4.79
C ASN A 21 -9.85 3.82 5.67
N ALA A 22 -10.65 2.76 5.86
CA ALA A 22 -10.21 1.54 6.56
C ALA A 22 -9.06 0.87 5.80
N ALA A 23 -9.21 0.70 4.49
CA ALA A 23 -8.16 0.16 3.63
C ALA A 23 -6.87 0.99 3.66
N LEU A 24 -6.99 2.32 3.70
CA LEU A 24 -5.84 3.22 3.79
C LEU A 24 -5.11 3.09 5.14
N VAL A 25 -5.83 2.94 6.24
CA VAL A 25 -5.25 2.66 7.58
C VAL A 25 -4.53 1.31 7.57
N GLU A 26 -5.12 0.30 6.94
CA GLU A 26 -4.48 -1.01 6.76
C GLU A 26 -3.20 -0.90 5.91
N ALA A 27 -3.21 -0.10 4.84
CA ALA A 27 -2.01 0.16 4.04
C ALA A 27 -0.88 0.74 4.89
N ALA A 28 -1.17 1.71 5.76
CA ALA A 28 -0.21 2.27 6.69
C ALA A 28 0.30 1.23 7.70
N PHE A 29 -0.59 0.43 8.28
CA PHE A 29 -0.24 -0.66 9.20
C PHE A 29 0.69 -1.69 8.55
N MET A 30 0.39 -2.08 7.31
CA MET A 30 1.20 -3.06 6.57
C MET A 30 2.60 -2.56 6.24
N THR A 31 2.85 -1.24 6.14
CA THR A 31 4.23 -0.74 6.05
C THR A 31 5.05 -1.13 7.28
N GLY A 32 4.42 -1.12 8.46
CA GLY A 32 5.03 -1.55 9.72
C GLY A 32 5.31 -3.06 9.73
N ILE A 33 4.35 -3.88 9.29
CA ILE A 33 4.52 -5.33 9.15
C ILE A 33 5.71 -5.63 8.22
N GLU A 34 5.76 -5.00 7.06
CA GLU A 34 6.83 -5.23 6.06
C GLU A 34 8.20 -4.80 6.59
N ARG A 35 8.31 -3.66 7.28
CA ARG A 35 9.58 -3.23 7.89
C ARG A 35 10.09 -4.15 8.99
N ASN A 36 9.20 -4.91 9.63
CA ASN A 36 9.53 -5.83 10.70
C ASN A 36 9.44 -7.31 10.26
N ALA A 37 9.73 -7.60 8.99
CA ALA A 37 9.65 -8.96 8.44
C ALA A 37 10.66 -9.94 9.05
N ASP A 38 11.67 -9.46 9.77
CA ASP A 38 12.57 -10.27 10.59
C ASP A 38 11.86 -10.88 11.82
N VAL A 39 10.81 -10.23 12.32
CA VAL A 39 9.99 -10.66 13.46
C VAL A 39 8.62 -11.18 13.02
N VAL A 40 7.91 -10.40 12.18
CA VAL A 40 6.58 -10.76 11.68
C VAL A 40 6.72 -11.64 10.44
N TYR A 41 6.49 -12.91 10.61
CA TYR A 41 6.71 -13.90 9.57
C TYR A 41 5.52 -14.04 8.62
N MET A 42 4.32 -13.95 9.17
CA MET A 42 3.07 -14.00 8.41
C MET A 42 2.04 -13.06 9.03
N ALA A 43 1.18 -12.52 8.19
CA ALA A 43 -0.01 -11.78 8.58
C ALA A 43 -1.15 -12.11 7.62
N THR A 44 -2.35 -12.36 8.15
CA THR A 44 -3.53 -12.72 7.36
C THR A 44 -4.70 -11.81 7.69
N TYR A 45 -5.42 -11.43 6.65
CA TYR A 45 -6.65 -10.65 6.80
C TYR A 45 -7.81 -11.55 7.23
N ALA A 46 -8.63 -11.07 8.14
CA ALA A 46 -9.87 -11.76 8.53
C ALA A 46 -10.98 -10.78 8.95
N PRO A 47 -12.26 -11.11 8.65
CA PRO A 47 -12.73 -12.25 7.86
C PRO A 47 -12.43 -12.14 6.36
N LEU A 48 -12.48 -13.27 5.66
CA LEU A 48 -12.09 -13.32 4.25
C LEU A 48 -13.28 -13.16 3.30
N LEU A 49 -14.38 -13.84 3.56
CA LEU A 49 -15.52 -13.95 2.65
C LEU A 49 -16.84 -13.70 3.39
N ALA A 50 -17.72 -12.90 2.78
CA ALA A 50 -19.07 -12.70 3.28
C ALA A 50 -20.10 -12.65 2.16
N HIS A 51 -21.22 -13.33 2.37
CA HIS A 51 -22.41 -13.15 1.54
C HIS A 51 -23.13 -11.86 1.92
N VAL A 52 -23.56 -11.05 0.94
CA VAL A 52 -24.16 -9.72 1.19
C VAL A 52 -25.42 -9.75 2.03
N GLU A 53 -26.15 -10.88 2.04
CA GLU A 53 -27.38 -11.08 2.82
C GLU A 53 -27.18 -11.86 4.12
N GLY A 54 -25.98 -12.42 4.38
CA GLY A 54 -25.75 -13.37 5.47
C GLY A 54 -24.43 -13.19 6.19
N TRP A 55 -24.01 -11.97 6.47
CA TRP A 55 -22.76 -11.67 7.17
C TRP A 55 -22.97 -11.43 8.67
N GLN A 56 -21.97 -11.75 9.46
CA GLN A 56 -21.92 -11.45 10.90
C GLN A 56 -20.99 -10.28 11.24
N TRP A 57 -19.97 -10.10 10.43
CA TRP A 57 -18.93 -9.09 10.62
C TRP A 57 -18.78 -8.21 9.39
N ARG A 58 -18.43 -7.01 9.61
CA ARG A 58 -17.67 -6.17 8.70
C ARG A 58 -16.46 -5.70 9.51
N PRO A 59 -15.27 -5.76 8.99
CA PRO A 59 -14.86 -5.86 7.59
C PRO A 59 -14.74 -7.31 7.08
N ASP A 60 -15.04 -7.50 5.80
CA ASP A 60 -14.77 -8.72 5.05
C ASP A 60 -14.00 -8.38 3.78
N LEU A 61 -13.03 -9.21 3.41
CA LEU A 61 -12.14 -8.87 2.29
C LEU A 61 -12.81 -8.94 0.94
N VAL A 62 -13.65 -9.96 0.75
CA VAL A 62 -14.39 -10.23 -0.49
C VAL A 62 -15.86 -10.44 -0.17
N TRP A 63 -16.71 -9.70 -0.84
CA TRP A 63 -18.16 -9.82 -0.75
C TRP A 63 -18.71 -10.52 -1.97
N PHE A 64 -19.77 -11.27 -1.80
CA PHE A 64 -20.42 -11.96 -2.91
C PHE A 64 -21.94 -12.12 -2.68
N ASP A 65 -22.67 -12.26 -3.79
CA ASP A 65 -24.02 -12.81 -3.86
C ASP A 65 -24.00 -14.12 -4.65
N ASN A 66 -25.15 -14.62 -5.07
CA ASN A 66 -25.23 -15.89 -5.82
C ASN A 66 -24.63 -15.81 -7.24
N LEU A 67 -24.36 -14.63 -7.77
CA LEU A 67 -23.93 -14.42 -9.17
C LEU A 67 -22.69 -13.55 -9.30
N ASN A 68 -22.39 -12.70 -8.30
CA ASN A 68 -21.36 -11.67 -8.38
C ASN A 68 -20.37 -11.76 -7.23
N VAL A 69 -19.16 -11.27 -7.47
CA VAL A 69 -18.09 -11.15 -6.47
C VAL A 69 -17.55 -9.73 -6.49
N VAL A 70 -17.42 -9.13 -5.32
CA VAL A 70 -16.88 -7.77 -5.14
C VAL A 70 -15.62 -7.80 -4.29
N ARG A 71 -14.58 -7.17 -4.78
CA ARG A 71 -13.34 -6.95 -4.04
C ARG A 71 -13.45 -5.65 -3.26
N SER A 72 -13.29 -5.70 -1.94
CA SER A 72 -13.29 -4.50 -1.11
C SER A 72 -12.08 -3.60 -1.39
N CYS A 73 -12.11 -2.36 -0.92
CA CYS A 73 -10.91 -1.49 -0.96
C CYS A 73 -9.72 -2.14 -0.23
N SER A 74 -9.98 -2.82 0.89
CA SER A 74 -8.98 -3.59 1.64
C SER A 74 -8.37 -4.73 0.82
N TYR A 75 -9.17 -5.40 -0.02
CA TYR A 75 -8.66 -6.44 -0.93
C TYR A 75 -7.54 -5.88 -1.83
N TYR A 76 -7.76 -4.72 -2.42
CA TYR A 76 -6.76 -4.13 -3.32
C TYR A 76 -5.49 -3.72 -2.59
N VAL A 77 -5.60 -3.25 -1.34
CA VAL A 77 -4.42 -2.98 -0.50
C VAL A 77 -3.64 -4.28 -0.23
N GLN A 78 -4.32 -5.36 0.17
CA GLN A 78 -3.70 -6.67 0.38
C GLN A 78 -3.03 -7.18 -0.91
N GLN A 79 -3.72 -7.06 -2.04
CA GLN A 79 -3.20 -7.45 -3.36
C GLN A 79 -1.92 -6.68 -3.72
N LEU A 80 -1.91 -5.36 -3.52
CA LEU A 80 -0.73 -4.53 -3.80
C LEU A 80 0.48 -4.94 -2.96
N TYR A 81 0.29 -5.29 -1.69
CA TYR A 81 1.37 -5.84 -0.86
C TYR A 81 1.81 -7.23 -1.32
N ALA A 82 0.87 -8.14 -1.55
CA ALA A 82 1.15 -9.53 -1.92
C ALA A 82 1.89 -9.65 -3.26
N THR A 83 1.52 -8.83 -4.25
CA THR A 83 2.14 -8.84 -5.58
C THR A 83 3.44 -8.05 -5.66
N ASN A 84 3.73 -7.20 -4.65
CA ASN A 84 4.91 -6.35 -4.54
C ASN A 84 5.71 -6.62 -3.25
N LYS A 85 5.81 -7.87 -2.84
CA LYS A 85 6.43 -8.26 -1.56
C LYS A 85 7.96 -8.13 -1.50
N GLY A 86 8.65 -8.21 -2.64
CA GLY A 86 10.11 -8.23 -2.69
C GLY A 86 10.76 -9.46 -2.04
N THR A 87 12.09 -9.47 -2.01
CA THR A 87 12.91 -10.54 -1.40
C THR A 87 13.71 -10.07 -0.19
N HIS A 88 13.94 -8.76 -0.07
CA HIS A 88 14.70 -8.13 1.02
C HIS A 88 14.03 -6.83 1.43
N VAL A 89 13.87 -6.65 2.74
CA VAL A 89 13.47 -5.36 3.32
C VAL A 89 14.70 -4.46 3.40
N LEU A 90 14.53 -3.20 3.05
CA LEU A 90 15.59 -2.19 3.09
C LEU A 90 15.30 -1.14 4.16
N PRO A 91 16.34 -0.58 4.78
CA PRO A 91 16.17 0.54 5.70
C PRO A 91 15.66 1.77 4.94
N ILE A 92 14.80 2.53 5.58
CA ILE A 92 14.25 3.76 5.05
C ILE A 92 14.31 4.88 6.09
N THR A 93 14.60 6.09 5.65
CA THR A 93 14.50 7.31 6.47
C THR A 93 13.54 8.29 5.83
N MET A 94 12.90 9.12 6.63
CA MET A 94 12.16 10.31 6.21
C MET A 94 12.72 11.51 6.94
N ASP A 95 13.05 12.57 6.21
CA ASP A 95 13.68 13.78 6.75
C ASP A 95 14.90 13.45 7.65
N GLY A 96 15.72 12.46 7.23
CA GLY A 96 16.90 12.00 7.95
C GLY A 96 16.62 11.17 9.20
N LYS A 97 15.38 10.87 9.54
CA LYS A 97 14.99 10.05 10.69
C LYS A 97 14.56 8.65 10.24
N VAL A 98 14.94 7.64 11.00
CA VAL A 98 14.48 6.28 10.75
C VAL A 98 12.95 6.23 10.84
N VAL A 99 12.33 5.66 9.82
CA VAL A 99 10.89 5.44 9.83
C VAL A 99 10.59 4.30 10.80
N ALA A 100 10.15 4.65 11.98
CA ALA A 100 9.77 3.68 13.00
C ALA A 100 8.70 4.28 13.90
N GLY A 101 7.59 3.62 14.09
CA GLY A 101 6.72 3.86 15.21
C GLY A 101 5.43 4.61 14.95
N LYS A 102 4.86 5.04 16.08
CA LYS A 102 3.46 5.35 16.29
C LYS A 102 2.93 6.54 15.49
N GLU A 103 3.75 7.47 15.15
CA GLU A 103 3.25 8.79 14.78
C GLU A 103 3.34 9.07 13.30
N GLY A 104 3.72 8.16 12.46
CA GLY A 104 3.90 8.39 11.03
C GLY A 104 4.37 9.83 10.76
N GLN A 105 5.43 10.05 10.09
CA GLN A 105 5.97 11.39 9.89
C GLN A 105 5.01 12.20 9.02
N LYS A 106 4.30 13.16 9.61
CA LYS A 106 3.27 13.98 8.94
C LYS A 106 2.15 13.13 8.30
N GLN A 107 1.74 12.04 8.95
CA GLN A 107 0.77 11.07 8.43
C GLN A 107 1.21 10.36 7.13
N LEU A 108 2.49 10.36 6.81
CA LEU A 108 3.09 9.50 5.82
C LEU A 108 3.64 8.24 6.48
N TYR A 109 3.35 7.09 5.86
CA TYR A 109 3.86 5.79 6.29
C TYR A 109 4.51 5.14 5.09
N ALA A 110 5.69 4.56 5.25
CA ALA A 110 6.38 3.98 4.13
C ALA A 110 7.17 2.73 4.49
N SER A 111 7.37 1.89 3.51
CA SER A 111 8.30 0.76 3.53
C SER A 111 8.98 0.63 2.17
N VAL A 112 10.12 -0.04 2.16
CA VAL A 112 10.86 -0.29 0.93
C VAL A 112 11.41 -1.71 0.93
N VAL A 113 11.25 -2.37 -0.21
CA VAL A 113 11.79 -3.70 -0.45
C VAL A 113 12.56 -3.75 -1.76
N LYS A 114 13.47 -4.70 -1.85
CA LYS A 114 14.16 -5.06 -3.08
C LYS A 114 13.66 -6.42 -3.52
N ASP A 115 13.30 -6.55 -4.78
CA ASP A 115 13.03 -7.82 -5.44
C ASP A 115 14.22 -8.17 -6.35
N VAL A 116 15.00 -9.18 -5.96
CA VAL A 116 16.18 -9.58 -6.75
C VAL A 116 15.80 -10.40 -7.97
N GLU A 117 14.66 -11.08 -7.93
CA GLU A 117 14.19 -11.92 -9.03
C GLU A 117 13.65 -11.05 -10.18
N LYS A 118 12.87 -10.03 -9.84
CA LYS A 118 12.31 -9.07 -10.80
C LYS A 118 13.25 -7.89 -11.10
N LYS A 119 14.40 -7.83 -10.42
CA LYS A 119 15.38 -6.72 -10.54
C LYS A 119 14.74 -5.34 -10.35
N GLN A 120 14.10 -5.14 -9.21
CA GLN A 120 13.42 -3.87 -8.91
C GLN A 120 13.51 -3.50 -7.43
N TYR A 121 13.46 -2.20 -7.17
CA TYR A 121 13.16 -1.65 -5.85
C TYR A 121 11.70 -1.23 -5.82
N ILE A 122 11.03 -1.47 -4.69
CA ILE A 122 9.62 -1.17 -4.52
C ILE A 122 9.45 -0.32 -3.28
N VAL A 123 8.91 0.89 -3.46
CA VAL A 123 8.65 1.83 -2.38
C VAL A 123 7.15 1.97 -2.22
N LYS A 124 6.65 1.69 -1.03
CA LYS A 124 5.23 1.81 -0.69
C LYS A 124 5.05 3.01 0.23
N VAL A 125 4.12 3.88 -0.12
CA VAL A 125 3.84 5.11 0.65
C VAL A 125 2.33 5.24 0.86
N ALA A 126 1.90 5.37 2.11
CA ALA A 126 0.52 5.70 2.47
C ALA A 126 0.45 7.12 3.04
N ASN A 127 -0.26 8.00 2.36
CA ASN A 127 -0.57 9.35 2.83
C ASN A 127 -1.97 9.35 3.46
N LEU A 128 -2.03 9.41 4.78
CA LEU A 128 -3.29 9.46 5.54
C LEU A 128 -3.80 10.89 5.76
N SER A 129 -3.05 11.89 5.32
CA SER A 129 -3.45 13.30 5.49
C SER A 129 -4.53 13.72 4.47
N TYR A 130 -5.19 14.82 4.76
CA TYR A 130 -6.14 15.47 3.85
C TYR A 130 -5.46 16.41 2.85
N TYR A 131 -4.14 16.39 2.80
CA TYR A 131 -3.34 17.28 1.94
C TYR A 131 -2.43 16.46 1.03
N SER A 132 -2.24 16.96 -0.18
CA SER A 132 -1.14 16.47 -1.03
C SER A 132 0.19 16.80 -0.37
N GLN A 133 1.14 15.87 -0.50
CA GLN A 133 2.49 16.05 0.03
C GLN A 133 3.52 15.91 -1.09
N GLU A 134 4.43 16.88 -1.17
CA GLU A 134 5.63 16.74 -2.01
C GLU A 134 6.54 15.70 -1.37
N ILE A 135 6.95 14.71 -2.15
CA ILE A 135 7.87 13.67 -1.71
C ILE A 135 9.06 13.59 -2.66
N ASN A 136 10.21 13.29 -2.08
CA ASN A 136 11.43 12.99 -2.81
C ASN A 136 11.91 11.59 -2.40
N ILE A 137 11.82 10.62 -3.31
CA ILE A 137 12.30 9.25 -3.10
C ILE A 137 13.72 9.16 -3.66
N GLY A 138 14.71 9.15 -2.78
CA GLY A 138 16.11 9.06 -3.14
C GLY A 138 16.70 7.70 -2.75
N PHE A 139 17.67 7.25 -3.54
CA PHE A 139 18.40 6.01 -3.30
C PHE A 139 19.84 6.31 -2.93
N ASP A 140 20.16 6.26 -1.64
CA ASP A 140 21.51 6.38 -1.14
C ASP A 140 22.22 5.01 -1.19
N LYS A 141 23.48 5.00 -1.55
CA LYS A 141 24.35 3.81 -1.47
C LYS A 141 23.83 2.59 -2.27
N LEU A 142 23.32 2.82 -3.48
CA LEU A 142 23.05 1.71 -4.40
C LEU A 142 24.34 0.89 -4.64
N PRO A 143 24.23 -0.45 -4.77
CA PRO A 143 25.35 -1.25 -5.25
C PRO A 143 25.88 -0.69 -6.56
N ARG A 144 27.22 -0.62 -6.72
CA ARG A 144 27.86 0.02 -7.89
C ARG A 144 27.39 -0.54 -9.24
N LYS A 145 26.97 -1.79 -9.26
CA LYS A 145 26.46 -2.47 -10.45
C LYS A 145 24.98 -2.14 -10.77
N HIS A 146 24.21 -1.65 -9.79
CA HIS A 146 22.79 -1.33 -10.01
C HIS A 146 22.64 0.04 -10.66
N LYS A 147 22.12 0.04 -11.86
CA LYS A 147 21.70 1.26 -12.57
C LYS A 147 20.19 1.27 -12.60
N LEU A 148 19.58 2.23 -11.93
CA LEU A 148 18.14 2.41 -11.98
C LEU A 148 17.69 2.86 -13.37
N GLY A 149 16.66 2.19 -13.89
CA GLY A 149 16.02 2.55 -15.16
C GLY A 149 15.11 3.76 -15.03
N SER A 150 14.65 4.27 -16.16
CA SER A 150 13.67 5.36 -16.25
C SER A 150 12.22 4.87 -16.27
N ASP A 151 12.00 3.57 -16.48
CA ASP A 151 10.66 2.97 -16.61
C ASP A 151 10.00 2.76 -15.26
N ILE A 152 9.90 3.85 -14.50
CA ILE A 152 9.34 3.85 -13.16
C ILE A 152 7.82 3.88 -13.26
N THR A 153 7.15 3.02 -12.51
CA THR A 153 5.69 2.99 -12.43
C THR A 153 5.21 3.35 -11.03
N CYS A 154 4.02 3.94 -10.98
CA CYS A 154 3.29 4.19 -9.74
C CYS A 154 1.91 3.54 -9.86
N THR A 155 1.63 2.56 -9.00
CA THR A 155 0.28 2.01 -8.83
C THR A 155 -0.31 2.58 -7.56
N SER A 156 -1.42 3.30 -7.66
CA SER A 156 -2.05 3.94 -6.51
C SER A 156 -3.54 3.61 -6.40
N ILE A 157 -4.02 3.62 -5.17
CA ILE A 157 -5.45 3.57 -4.84
C ILE A 157 -5.80 4.84 -4.06
N HIS A 158 -6.86 5.51 -4.48
CA HIS A 158 -7.30 6.79 -3.96
C HIS A 158 -8.83 6.94 -4.06
N SER A 159 -9.39 7.70 -3.16
CA SER A 159 -10.78 8.19 -3.25
C SER A 159 -10.90 9.53 -2.52
N ASP A 160 -11.59 10.48 -3.13
CA ASP A 160 -11.97 11.74 -2.48
C ASP A 160 -13.06 11.54 -1.40
N ASN A 161 -13.77 10.43 -1.48
CA ASN A 161 -14.75 10.02 -0.49
C ASN A 161 -14.16 8.95 0.45
N ASN A 162 -13.88 9.34 1.69
CA ASN A 162 -13.30 8.45 2.71
C ASN A 162 -14.19 7.25 3.07
N VAL A 163 -15.48 7.36 2.83
CA VAL A 163 -16.47 6.30 3.11
C VAL A 163 -16.93 5.58 1.84
N ALA A 164 -16.24 5.79 0.71
CA ALA A 164 -16.48 5.00 -0.48
C ALA A 164 -16.15 3.54 -0.23
N ASP A 165 -16.99 2.64 -0.68
CA ASP A 165 -16.75 1.21 -0.70
C ASP A 165 -17.21 0.61 -2.02
N ASN A 166 -16.59 -0.49 -2.40
CA ASN A 166 -17.02 -1.26 -3.55
C ASN A 166 -18.22 -2.12 -3.15
N SER A 167 -19.25 -2.15 -3.98
CA SER A 167 -20.48 -2.90 -3.77
C SER A 167 -20.87 -3.72 -4.99
N ILE A 168 -21.89 -4.56 -4.87
CA ILE A 168 -22.42 -5.33 -6.02
C ILE A 168 -22.80 -4.40 -7.17
N GLU A 169 -23.42 -3.25 -6.86
CA GLU A 169 -23.87 -2.27 -7.85
C GLU A 169 -22.73 -1.46 -8.44
N ASN A 170 -21.64 -1.27 -7.67
CA ASN A 170 -20.47 -0.50 -8.07
C ASN A 170 -19.17 -1.22 -7.66
N PRO A 171 -18.84 -2.35 -8.30
CA PRO A 171 -17.75 -3.22 -7.87
C PRO A 171 -16.36 -2.60 -8.03
N ASP A 172 -16.21 -1.64 -8.92
CA ASP A 172 -14.96 -1.01 -9.30
C ASP A 172 -14.93 0.51 -8.99
N LEU A 173 -15.70 0.95 -7.98
CA LEU A 173 -15.75 2.35 -7.56
C LEU A 173 -14.37 2.85 -7.10
N VAL A 174 -13.63 2.02 -6.37
CA VAL A 174 -12.29 2.32 -5.87
C VAL A 174 -11.36 1.16 -6.23
N VAL A 175 -10.54 1.36 -7.24
CA VAL A 175 -9.60 0.36 -7.76
C VAL A 175 -8.19 0.95 -7.93
N PRO A 176 -7.14 0.13 -7.91
CA PRO A 176 -5.79 0.61 -8.21
C PRO A 176 -5.65 1.08 -9.66
N VAL A 177 -4.93 2.18 -9.83
CA VAL A 177 -4.57 2.73 -11.14
C VAL A 177 -3.05 2.77 -11.25
N THR A 178 -2.51 2.28 -12.38
CA THR A 178 -1.07 2.32 -12.66
C THR A 178 -0.77 3.37 -13.71
N VAL A 179 0.22 4.19 -13.44
CA VAL A 179 0.75 5.20 -14.37
C VAL A 179 2.28 5.09 -14.45
N SER A 180 2.83 5.47 -15.59
CA SER A 180 4.28 5.68 -15.71
C SER A 180 4.65 7.04 -15.09
N VAL A 181 5.75 7.06 -14.34
CA VAL A 181 6.31 8.30 -13.81
C VAL A 181 6.89 9.11 -14.97
N ARG A 182 6.66 10.41 -14.95
CA ARG A 182 7.17 11.30 -16.01
C ARG A 182 8.70 11.42 -15.92
N PRO A 183 9.40 11.39 -17.05
CA PRO A 183 10.88 11.44 -17.07
C PRO A 183 11.47 12.65 -16.35
N GLU A 184 10.80 13.80 -16.40
CA GLU A 184 11.24 15.02 -15.71
C GLU A 184 11.15 14.96 -14.19
N GLU A 185 10.37 14.05 -13.64
CA GLU A 185 10.26 13.81 -12.20
C GLU A 185 11.41 12.96 -11.65
N TRP A 186 12.12 12.24 -12.54
CA TRP A 186 13.22 11.35 -12.20
C TRP A 186 14.57 11.92 -12.63
N LYS A 187 15.44 12.22 -11.65
CA LYS A 187 16.78 12.73 -11.90
C LYS A 187 17.75 12.32 -10.79
N ASP A 188 18.97 11.94 -11.18
CA ASP A 188 20.07 11.64 -10.27
C ASP A 188 19.68 10.62 -9.17
N ASN A 189 18.97 9.54 -9.55
CA ASN A 189 18.43 8.53 -8.63
C ASN A 189 17.44 9.12 -7.59
N ASN A 190 16.78 10.20 -7.91
CA ASN A 190 15.76 10.83 -7.09
C ASN A 190 14.47 11.01 -7.89
N LEU A 191 13.37 10.55 -7.34
CA LEU A 191 12.03 10.82 -7.82
C LEU A 191 11.41 11.96 -7.03
N ARG A 192 11.18 13.10 -7.68
CA ARG A 192 10.43 14.22 -7.11
C ARG A 192 9.02 14.19 -7.63
N THR A 193 8.08 13.91 -6.75
CA THR A 193 6.69 13.78 -7.13
C THR A 193 5.76 14.23 -6.00
N ARG A 194 4.48 14.20 -6.27
CA ARG A 194 3.45 14.54 -5.29
C ARG A 194 2.57 13.32 -5.04
N ILE A 195 2.39 12.96 -3.78
CA ILE A 195 1.36 12.00 -3.38
C ILE A 195 0.09 12.76 -2.97
N GLY A 196 -1.04 12.41 -3.56
CA GLY A 196 -2.35 13.01 -3.26
C GLY A 196 -2.79 12.79 -1.81
N PRO A 197 -3.82 13.53 -1.34
CA PRO A 197 -4.43 13.26 -0.05
C PRO A 197 -5.03 11.85 -0.04
N LYS A 198 -5.09 11.22 1.11
CA LYS A 198 -5.75 9.91 1.25
C LYS A 198 -5.38 8.94 0.13
N THR A 199 -4.09 8.71 -0.09
CA THR A 199 -3.59 7.88 -1.19
C THR A 199 -2.62 6.82 -0.66
N PHE A 200 -2.77 5.58 -1.10
CA PHE A 200 -1.73 4.57 -0.99
C PHE A 200 -1.10 4.36 -2.37
N ALA A 201 0.22 4.44 -2.45
CA ALA A 201 0.98 4.35 -3.69
C ALA A 201 2.13 3.35 -3.57
N VAL A 202 2.34 2.59 -4.63
CA VAL A 202 3.43 1.63 -4.81
C VAL A 202 4.26 2.08 -6.00
N TYR A 203 5.48 2.53 -5.75
CA TYR A 203 6.43 2.93 -6.78
C TYR A 203 7.39 1.77 -7.07
N THR A 204 7.56 1.43 -8.34
CA THR A 204 8.46 0.37 -8.80
C THR A 204 9.59 0.96 -9.62
N PHE A 205 10.81 0.70 -9.20
CA PHE A 205 12.05 1.19 -9.82
C PHE A 205 12.85 0.01 -10.36
N PRO A 206 12.78 -0.29 -11.67
CA PRO A 206 13.60 -1.35 -12.26
C PRO A 206 15.09 -0.99 -12.22
N TYR A 207 15.95 -2.00 -12.13
CA TYR A 207 17.39 -1.81 -12.22
C TYR A 207 18.05 -2.86 -13.14
N ASN A 208 19.16 -2.47 -13.74
CA ASN A 208 20.05 -3.35 -14.46
C ASN A 208 21.33 -3.59 -13.65
N ASP A 209 21.91 -4.77 -13.79
CA ASP A 209 23.21 -5.15 -13.19
C ASP A 209 24.38 -4.64 -14.02
#